data_eeabbfa27d23e7ec597487a8e182e59d
#
_entry.id   eeabbfa27d23e7ec597487a8e182e59d
#
_cell.length_a   1.000
_cell.length_b   1.000
_cell.length_c   1.000
_cell.angle_alpha   90.00
_cell.angle_beta   90.00
_cell.angle_gamma   90.00
#
_symmetry.space_group_name_H-M   'P 1'
#
loop_
_entity.id
_entity.type
_entity.pdbx_description
1 polymer ?
#
loop_
_entity_poly.entity_id
_entity_poly.type
_entity_poly.pdbx_seq_one_letter_code
_entity_poly.pdbx_strand_id
1 'polypeptide(L)'
;MFLICSLACESIIRMDRSVLRLDEARQDARQAAETSAPADETARAATMPVFPLAAPQSGQPEDRTLDTGKADGGTCPAPRPVSPPIFGPGISNPQVLNEASKGRGARSNASGRFENRAAEAFDDGWDIEEDQKPLRTHVTDEAARTIITRNQSPDISFDRSINPYRGCEHGCVYCFARPTHAYMGLSAGLDFESKLFAKPNAARLLRRELAKKGYEPRTIAIGTNTDPYQPIERERRITRQVLEVLAEHKHPVGIVTKSAMVTRDIDILSEMAKDGLVKVALSVTTLDAKLARAMEPRASTPSRRLDAIRQLADAGIPTSVMLAPVIPALNDHEIEAILKACARMGAREAGYVMLRLPLEIKDLFAQWLADVVPNRAERVMKIVRDMRGGKDYDAEWGKRMTGGGPYAWTISRRFELAMQRAGLTKKRLQLRTDLFHVPTSGAEQLALL
;
A
#
# COMPACT_ATOMS: atom_id res chain seq x y z
N MET A 1 44.27 9.87 -29.95
CA MET A 1 42.90 9.80 -29.37
C MET A 1 42.24 8.45 -29.66
N PHE A 2 43.02 7.33 -29.59
CA PHE A 2 42.53 5.97 -29.87
C PHE A 2 42.98 4.92 -28.83
N LEU A 3 43.48 5.36 -27.67
CA LEU A 3 43.99 4.42 -26.64
C LEU A 3 43.21 4.41 -25.30
N ILE A 4 42.13 5.19 -25.17
CA ILE A 4 41.33 5.24 -23.91
C ILE A 4 40.06 4.37 -24.01
N CYS A 5 39.69 3.87 -25.17
CA CYS A 5 38.49 3.07 -25.36
C CYS A 5 38.68 1.56 -25.11
N SER A 6 39.93 1.08 -25.01
CA SER A 6 40.23 -0.38 -24.86
C SER A 6 40.19 -0.87 -23.41
N LEU A 7 40.49 0.01 -22.42
CA LEU A 7 40.54 -0.40 -21.01
C LEU A 7 39.17 -0.46 -20.29
N ALA A 8 38.16 0.22 -20.83
CA ALA A 8 36.81 0.18 -20.28
C ALA A 8 36.04 -1.08 -20.71
N CYS A 9 36.41 -1.68 -21.84
CA CYS A 9 35.75 -2.90 -22.37
C CYS A 9 36.21 -4.17 -21.65
N GLU A 10 37.48 -4.24 -21.23
CA GLU A 10 38.03 -5.40 -20.49
C GLU A 10 37.51 -5.51 -19.04
N SER A 11 37.19 -4.39 -18.41
CA SER A 11 36.63 -4.37 -17.06
C SER A 11 35.19 -4.87 -17.01
N ILE A 12 34.39 -4.63 -18.04
CA ILE A 12 33.00 -5.10 -18.17
C ILE A 12 32.93 -6.60 -18.44
N ILE A 13 33.87 -7.12 -19.24
CA ILE A 13 33.96 -8.55 -19.56
C ILE A 13 34.44 -9.38 -18.36
N ARG A 14 35.27 -8.81 -17.48
CA ARG A 14 35.71 -9.51 -16.25
C ARG A 14 34.62 -9.58 -15.15
N MET A 15 33.70 -8.60 -15.08
CA MET A 15 32.58 -8.66 -14.13
C MET A 15 31.53 -9.71 -14.53
N ASP A 16 31.29 -9.91 -15.82
CA ASP A 16 30.30 -10.86 -16.33
C ASP A 16 30.72 -12.34 -16.09
N ARG A 17 32.02 -12.64 -16.19
CA ARG A 17 32.55 -13.99 -15.90
C ARG A 17 32.56 -14.36 -14.41
N SER A 18 32.60 -13.39 -13.51
CA SER A 18 32.54 -13.67 -12.06
C SER A 18 31.11 -13.98 -11.57
N VAL A 19 30.09 -13.40 -12.21
CA VAL A 19 28.68 -13.68 -11.93
C VAL A 19 28.29 -15.06 -12.45
N LEU A 20 28.73 -15.46 -13.66
CA LEU A 20 28.50 -16.77 -14.22
C LEU A 20 29.11 -17.90 -13.38
N ARG A 21 30.31 -17.73 -12.84
CA ARG A 21 30.96 -18.72 -11.96
C ARG A 21 30.26 -18.87 -10.60
N LEU A 22 29.60 -17.83 -10.09
CA LEU A 22 28.82 -17.90 -8.84
C LEU A 22 27.49 -18.64 -9.04
N ASP A 23 26.90 -18.57 -10.20
CA ASP A 23 25.66 -19.30 -10.50
C ASP A 23 25.93 -20.78 -10.78
N GLU A 24 27.02 -21.13 -11.47
CA GLU A 24 27.48 -22.52 -11.64
C GLU A 24 27.80 -23.18 -10.29
N ALA A 25 28.53 -22.51 -9.41
CA ALA A 25 28.84 -23.03 -8.06
C ALA A 25 27.58 -23.22 -7.18
N ARG A 26 26.52 -22.45 -7.40
CA ARG A 26 25.23 -22.60 -6.70
C ARG A 26 24.39 -23.76 -7.26
N GLN A 27 24.50 -24.06 -8.56
CA GLN A 27 23.85 -25.21 -9.16
C GLN A 27 24.51 -26.50 -8.72
N ASP A 28 25.84 -26.57 -8.69
CA ASP A 28 26.60 -27.74 -8.21
C ASP A 28 26.32 -28.04 -6.72
N ALA A 29 26.19 -27.01 -5.88
CA ALA A 29 25.83 -27.17 -4.47
C ALA A 29 24.40 -27.67 -4.25
N ARG A 30 23.46 -27.35 -5.15
CA ARG A 30 22.09 -27.88 -5.10
C ARG A 30 22.04 -29.35 -5.54
N GLN A 31 22.77 -29.71 -6.57
CA GLN A 31 22.83 -31.08 -7.07
C GLN A 31 23.51 -32.04 -6.07
N ALA A 32 24.52 -31.55 -5.33
CA ALA A 32 25.16 -32.32 -4.26
C ALA A 32 24.24 -32.52 -3.04
N ALA A 33 23.32 -31.59 -2.76
CA ALA A 33 22.36 -31.72 -1.65
C ALA A 33 21.21 -32.70 -1.96
N GLU A 34 20.86 -32.89 -3.24
CA GLU A 34 19.81 -33.84 -3.67
C GLU A 34 20.31 -35.29 -3.72
N THR A 35 21.63 -35.54 -3.75
CA THR A 35 22.23 -36.89 -3.80
C THR A 35 22.60 -37.46 -2.45
N SER A 36 22.42 -36.74 -1.34
CA SER A 36 22.81 -37.20 0.03
C SER A 36 21.61 -37.32 0.98
N ALA A 37 20.53 -37.97 0.58
CA ALA A 37 19.46 -38.36 1.50
C ALA A 37 19.64 -39.82 1.88
N PRO A 38 19.84 -40.16 3.17
CA PRO A 38 19.80 -41.56 3.62
C PRO A 38 18.35 -42.02 3.74
N ALA A 39 18.13 -43.23 3.26
CA ALA A 39 16.90 -43.97 3.44
C ALA A 39 16.75 -44.46 4.88
N ASP A 40 15.50 -44.59 5.29
CA ASP A 40 14.97 -45.46 6.33
C ASP A 40 15.07 -45.00 7.79
N GLU A 41 13.88 -44.66 8.35
CA GLU A 41 13.49 -45.19 9.64
C GLU A 41 11.97 -45.09 9.85
N THR A 42 11.39 -46.26 9.92
CA THR A 42 10.02 -46.54 10.35
C THR A 42 9.77 -46.17 11.79
N ALA A 43 8.79 -45.30 12.12
CA ALA A 43 8.23 -45.31 13.47
C ALA A 43 6.83 -44.69 13.55
N ARG A 44 5.86 -45.55 13.79
CA ARG A 44 4.68 -45.43 14.65
C ARG A 44 3.77 -44.19 14.51
N ALA A 45 2.67 -44.44 13.83
CA ALA A 45 1.42 -43.71 13.95
C ALA A 45 0.85 -43.80 15.38
N ALA A 46 0.71 -42.67 16.05
CA ALA A 46 -0.09 -42.53 17.25
C ALA A 46 -1.52 -42.09 16.84
N THR A 47 -2.45 -43.00 16.98
CA THR A 47 -3.89 -42.83 16.73
C THR A 47 -4.47 -41.93 17.82
N MET A 48 -5.02 -40.80 17.49
CA MET A 48 -5.93 -40.03 18.37
C MET A 48 -7.38 -40.50 18.21
N PRO A 49 -8.17 -40.57 19.28
CA PRO A 49 -9.54 -41.09 19.22
C PRO A 49 -10.50 -40.08 18.58
N VAL A 50 -11.29 -40.57 17.63
CA VAL A 50 -12.38 -39.86 17.00
C VAL A 50 -13.61 -40.01 17.91
N PHE A 51 -14.18 -38.88 18.36
CA PHE A 51 -15.48 -38.85 19.00
C PHE A 51 -16.59 -38.78 17.93
N PRO A 52 -17.65 -39.62 18.00
CA PRO A 52 -18.76 -39.57 17.05
C PRO A 52 -19.70 -38.42 17.37
N LEU A 53 -19.96 -37.56 16.39
CA LEU A 53 -21.04 -36.58 16.41
C LEU A 53 -22.39 -37.30 16.17
N ALA A 54 -23.31 -37.17 17.13
CA ALA A 54 -24.65 -37.65 17.02
C ALA A 54 -25.46 -36.87 15.97
N ALA A 55 -26.16 -37.58 15.09
CA ALA A 55 -27.06 -37.02 14.10
C ALA A 55 -28.38 -36.55 14.78
N PRO A 56 -28.97 -35.42 14.32
CA PRO A 56 -30.30 -35.04 14.78
C PRO A 56 -31.40 -35.86 14.09
N GLN A 57 -32.36 -36.32 14.88
CA GLN A 57 -33.53 -37.09 14.46
C GLN A 57 -34.49 -36.21 13.65
N SER A 58 -34.98 -36.75 12.54
CA SER A 58 -36.01 -36.20 11.67
C SER A 58 -37.37 -36.29 12.34
N GLY A 59 -37.97 -35.16 12.71
CA GLY A 59 -39.40 -35.05 13.04
C GLY A 59 -40.20 -34.72 11.78
N GLN A 60 -41.19 -35.53 11.48
CA GLN A 60 -42.16 -35.28 10.40
C GLN A 60 -43.11 -34.14 10.78
N PRO A 61 -43.52 -33.27 9.86
CA PRO A 61 -44.57 -32.28 10.11
C PRO A 61 -45.96 -32.90 9.84
N GLU A 62 -46.86 -32.67 10.79
CA GLU A 62 -48.27 -33.00 10.69
C GLU A 62 -48.99 -32.13 9.66
N ASP A 63 -49.83 -32.78 8.90
CA ASP A 63 -50.76 -32.28 7.89
C ASP A 63 -51.87 -31.42 8.54
N ARG A 64 -51.94 -30.14 8.24
CA ARG A 64 -53.11 -29.27 8.49
C ARG A 64 -53.64 -28.73 7.19
N THR A 65 -54.68 -29.38 6.70
CA THR A 65 -55.57 -28.88 5.66
C THR A 65 -56.19 -27.55 6.06
N LEU A 66 -55.99 -26.52 5.30
CA LEU A 66 -56.74 -25.27 5.36
C LEU A 66 -57.45 -25.00 4.03
N ASP A 67 -58.68 -24.71 4.20
CA ASP A 67 -59.82 -24.52 3.31
C ASP A 67 -59.57 -23.51 2.20
N THR A 68 -60.02 -23.81 0.97
CA THR A 68 -59.91 -23.01 -0.23
C THR A 68 -61.03 -21.99 -0.32
N GLY A 69 -60.74 -20.72 -0.06
CA GLY A 69 -61.59 -19.59 -0.45
C GLY A 69 -61.20 -19.07 -1.83
N LYS A 70 -62.10 -19.09 -2.80
CA LYS A 70 -61.97 -18.46 -4.12
C LYS A 70 -61.81 -16.97 -3.99
N ALA A 71 -60.81 -16.40 -4.65
CA ALA A 71 -60.73 -14.97 -4.94
C ALA A 71 -60.24 -14.74 -6.39
N ASP A 72 -60.85 -13.78 -7.01
CA ASP A 72 -60.87 -13.48 -8.43
C ASP A 72 -59.56 -13.06 -9.07
N GLY A 73 -59.43 -13.33 -10.36
CA GLY A 73 -58.27 -13.13 -11.18
C GLY A 73 -57.92 -11.65 -11.41
N GLY A 74 -56.76 -11.26 -10.91
CA GLY A 74 -56.01 -10.08 -11.35
C GLY A 74 -54.66 -10.52 -11.83
N THR A 75 -54.43 -10.50 -13.15
CA THR A 75 -53.14 -10.79 -13.76
C THR A 75 -52.12 -9.69 -13.41
N CYS A 76 -51.21 -9.99 -12.49
CA CYS A 76 -50.01 -9.21 -12.29
C CYS A 76 -49.11 -9.33 -13.53
N PRO A 77 -48.58 -8.21 -14.07
CA PRO A 77 -47.60 -8.27 -15.17
C PRO A 77 -46.31 -8.91 -14.67
N ALA A 78 -45.80 -9.86 -15.46
CA ALA A 78 -44.55 -10.55 -15.19
C ALA A 78 -43.39 -9.56 -15.07
N PRO A 79 -42.49 -9.71 -14.10
CA PRO A 79 -41.32 -8.85 -13.99
C PRO A 79 -40.45 -9.00 -15.24
N ARG A 80 -39.98 -7.86 -15.78
CA ARG A 80 -39.07 -7.83 -16.92
C ARG A 80 -37.78 -8.58 -16.55
N PRO A 81 -37.22 -9.42 -17.45
CA PRO A 81 -35.96 -10.07 -17.17
C PRO A 81 -34.84 -9.03 -17.04
N VAL A 82 -34.28 -8.90 -15.88
CA VAL A 82 -33.06 -8.14 -15.64
C VAL A 82 -31.92 -8.97 -16.22
N SER A 83 -31.21 -8.41 -17.19
CA SER A 83 -30.04 -9.06 -17.78
C SER A 83 -28.99 -9.31 -16.66
N PRO A 84 -28.43 -10.53 -16.56
CA PRO A 84 -27.44 -10.80 -15.53
C PRO A 84 -26.20 -9.92 -15.75
N PRO A 85 -25.58 -9.40 -14.68
CA PRO A 85 -24.34 -8.63 -14.80
C PRO A 85 -23.23 -9.50 -15.42
N ILE A 86 -22.42 -8.90 -16.29
CA ILE A 86 -21.30 -9.53 -16.97
C ILE A 86 -20.14 -9.69 -15.97
N PHE A 87 -20.29 -10.60 -14.99
CA PHE A 87 -19.23 -10.98 -14.09
C PHE A 87 -18.90 -12.46 -14.28
N GLY A 88 -17.60 -12.77 -14.44
CA GLY A 88 -17.12 -14.13 -14.62
C GLY A 88 -17.41 -15.00 -13.39
N PRO A 89 -17.34 -16.35 -13.54
CA PRO A 89 -17.67 -17.29 -12.47
C PRO A 89 -16.68 -17.12 -11.30
N GLY A 90 -17.15 -16.66 -10.16
CA GLY A 90 -16.37 -16.48 -8.93
C GLY A 90 -16.73 -15.28 -8.06
N ILE A 91 -17.64 -14.40 -8.50
CA ILE A 91 -18.13 -13.29 -7.67
C ILE A 91 -19.51 -13.67 -7.15
N SER A 92 -19.53 -14.39 -6.05
CA SER A 92 -20.75 -14.59 -5.27
C SER A 92 -20.89 -13.38 -4.34
N ASN A 93 -21.48 -12.32 -4.78
CA ASN A 93 -22.38 -11.43 -4.04
C ASN A 93 -22.66 -10.13 -4.81
N PRO A 94 -23.89 -9.78 -5.17
CA PRO A 94 -24.23 -8.43 -5.62
C PRO A 94 -24.10 -7.51 -4.40
N GLN A 95 -22.99 -6.80 -4.35
CA GLN A 95 -22.71 -5.86 -3.29
C GLN A 95 -23.50 -4.58 -3.53
N VAL A 96 -23.99 -4.01 -2.43
CA VAL A 96 -24.56 -2.68 -2.40
C VAL A 96 -23.65 -1.73 -3.15
N LEU A 97 -23.98 -1.43 -4.38
CA LEU A 97 -23.41 -0.32 -5.11
C LEU A 97 -23.99 0.93 -4.46
N ASN A 98 -23.36 1.39 -3.38
CA ASN A 98 -23.60 2.76 -2.94
C ASN A 98 -23.18 3.65 -4.09
N GLU A 99 -24.08 4.50 -4.59
CA GLU A 99 -23.73 5.57 -5.50
C GLU A 99 -22.48 6.25 -4.97
N ALA A 100 -21.56 6.59 -5.89
CA ALA A 100 -20.22 7.10 -5.58
C ALA A 100 -20.26 8.16 -4.48
N SER A 101 -19.94 7.78 -3.26
CA SER A 101 -19.97 8.70 -2.13
C SER A 101 -19.02 9.86 -2.40
N LYS A 102 -19.55 11.08 -2.47
CA LYS A 102 -18.83 12.29 -2.88
C LYS A 102 -17.54 12.46 -2.04
N GLY A 103 -16.38 12.47 -2.72
CA GLY A 103 -15.09 12.63 -2.06
C GLY A 103 -14.49 11.34 -1.50
N ARG A 104 -14.97 10.15 -1.93
CA ARG A 104 -14.40 8.84 -1.61
C ARG A 104 -13.90 8.14 -2.88
N GLY A 105 -12.88 7.30 -2.74
CA GLY A 105 -12.27 6.58 -3.86
C GLY A 105 -12.93 5.24 -4.13
N ALA A 106 -13.25 4.48 -3.09
CA ALA A 106 -13.95 3.20 -3.22
C ALA A 106 -15.41 3.42 -3.65
N ARG A 107 -15.88 2.53 -4.54
CA ARG A 107 -17.25 2.53 -5.08
C ARG A 107 -18.16 1.57 -4.35
N SER A 108 -17.60 0.71 -3.52
CA SER A 108 -18.33 -0.31 -2.78
C SER A 108 -17.74 -0.50 -1.39
N ASN A 109 -18.52 -1.13 -0.51
CA ASN A 109 -18.12 -1.47 0.84
C ASN A 109 -18.35 -2.97 1.08
N ALA A 110 -17.80 -3.79 0.19
CA ALA A 110 -17.94 -5.24 0.27
C ALA A 110 -17.45 -5.79 1.61
N SER A 111 -18.15 -6.80 2.14
CA SER A 111 -17.74 -7.51 3.35
C SER A 111 -16.31 -8.03 3.22
N GLY A 112 -15.51 -7.86 4.28
CA GLY A 112 -14.15 -8.36 4.34
C GLY A 112 -14.13 -9.88 4.37
N ARG A 113 -13.03 -10.50 3.89
CA ARG A 113 -12.90 -11.97 3.81
C ARG A 113 -12.92 -12.72 5.15
N PHE A 114 -12.91 -12.02 6.27
CA PHE A 114 -13.02 -12.58 7.62
C PHE A 114 -14.36 -12.24 8.30
N GLU A 115 -15.28 -11.58 7.61
CA GLU A 115 -16.61 -11.30 8.12
C GLU A 115 -17.51 -12.50 7.92
N ASN A 116 -18.18 -12.93 9.00
CA ASN A 116 -19.14 -14.06 8.97
C ASN A 116 -20.52 -13.64 8.44
N ARG A 117 -20.73 -12.36 8.16
CA ARG A 117 -22.00 -11.80 7.68
C ARG A 117 -21.74 -11.00 6.40
N ALA A 118 -22.51 -11.29 5.36
CA ALA A 118 -22.58 -10.46 4.17
C ALA A 118 -23.75 -9.48 4.33
N ALA A 119 -23.52 -8.20 4.06
CA ALA A 119 -24.59 -7.23 3.92
C ALA A 119 -25.10 -7.29 2.48
N GLU A 120 -26.36 -7.62 2.29
CA GLU A 120 -27.05 -7.58 1.01
C GLU A 120 -28.01 -6.39 1.00
N ALA A 121 -28.05 -5.66 -0.11
CA ALA A 121 -29.07 -4.66 -0.32
C ALA A 121 -30.38 -5.40 -0.61
N PHE A 122 -31.36 -5.16 0.20
CA PHE A 122 -32.72 -5.66 -0.01
C PHE A 122 -33.59 -4.46 -0.39
N ASP A 123 -34.19 -4.52 -1.58
CA ASP A 123 -35.21 -3.58 -2.00
C ASP A 123 -36.55 -4.07 -1.42
N ASP A 124 -37.04 -3.35 -0.43
CA ASP A 124 -38.32 -3.63 0.20
C ASP A 124 -39.51 -3.03 -0.57
N GLY A 125 -39.24 -2.41 -1.72
CA GLY A 125 -40.24 -1.79 -2.59
C GLY A 125 -40.77 -0.43 -2.11
N TRP A 126 -40.19 0.13 -1.04
CA TRP A 126 -40.43 1.49 -0.63
C TRP A 126 -39.35 2.39 -1.25
N ASP A 127 -39.73 3.23 -2.21
CA ASP A 127 -38.86 4.28 -2.78
C ASP A 127 -38.60 5.37 -1.72
N ILE A 128 -37.88 5.03 -0.66
CA ILE A 128 -37.37 6.00 0.29
C ILE A 128 -36.05 6.51 -0.30
N GLU A 129 -36.08 7.68 -0.94
CA GLU A 129 -34.85 8.44 -1.20
C GLU A 129 -34.23 8.76 0.16
N GLU A 130 -33.37 7.88 0.66
CA GLU A 130 -32.50 8.24 1.76
C GLU A 130 -31.59 9.36 1.27
N ASP A 131 -31.82 10.57 1.80
CA ASP A 131 -30.89 11.70 1.66
C ASP A 131 -29.50 11.19 2.05
N GLN A 132 -28.67 10.85 1.07
CA GLN A 132 -27.35 10.27 1.26
C GLN A 132 -26.46 11.32 1.94
N LYS A 133 -26.46 11.31 3.26
CA LYS A 133 -25.58 12.17 4.06
C LYS A 133 -24.11 11.85 3.69
N PRO A 134 -23.28 12.89 3.52
CA PRO A 134 -21.87 12.67 3.23
C PRO A 134 -21.26 11.69 4.24
N LEU A 135 -20.58 10.63 3.77
CA LEU A 135 -19.96 9.63 4.64
C LEU A 135 -18.88 10.32 5.50
N ARG A 136 -19.16 10.43 6.80
CA ARG A 136 -18.24 11.03 7.77
C ARG A 136 -17.13 10.06 8.16
N THR A 137 -15.95 10.59 8.43
CA THR A 137 -14.83 9.81 8.97
C THR A 137 -15.01 9.63 10.48
N HIS A 138 -14.94 8.38 10.93
CA HIS A 138 -14.87 8.01 12.34
C HIS A 138 -13.45 7.64 12.70
N VAL A 139 -12.93 8.21 13.78
CA VAL A 139 -11.57 7.95 14.27
C VAL A 139 -11.65 7.33 15.66
N THR A 140 -11.17 6.10 15.80
CA THR A 140 -11.08 5.38 17.07
C THR A 140 -9.64 5.41 17.57
N ASP A 141 -9.45 5.73 18.84
CA ASP A 141 -8.14 5.68 19.48
C ASP A 141 -7.74 4.23 19.79
N GLU A 142 -6.63 3.77 19.23
CA GLU A 142 -6.08 2.43 19.42
C GLU A 142 -4.93 2.47 20.43
N ALA A 143 -5.05 1.72 21.51
CA ALA A 143 -3.96 1.51 22.47
C ALA A 143 -2.96 0.48 21.93
N ALA A 144 -2.03 0.92 21.08
CA ALA A 144 -0.99 0.04 20.54
C ALA A 144 -0.04 -0.46 21.64
N ARG A 145 0.49 -1.68 21.50
CA ARG A 145 1.52 -2.27 22.40
C ARG A 145 2.93 -1.96 21.94
N THR A 146 3.13 -1.89 20.62
CA THR A 146 4.40 -1.58 19.94
C THR A 146 4.12 -0.62 18.80
N ILE A 147 5.12 0.16 18.39
CA ILE A 147 4.96 1.11 17.29
C ILE A 147 5.89 0.81 16.12
N ILE A 148 7.08 0.26 16.36
CA ILE A 148 8.01 -0.14 15.31
C ILE A 148 7.59 -1.52 14.79
N THR A 149 7.21 -1.57 13.51
CA THR A 149 6.94 -2.82 12.78
C THR A 149 8.17 -3.21 11.97
N ARG A 150 8.54 -4.48 12.00
CA ARG A 150 9.69 -5.03 11.24
C ARG A 150 9.18 -5.82 10.03
N ASN A 151 10.00 -5.87 8.97
CA ASN A 151 9.75 -6.67 7.79
C ASN A 151 11.06 -7.26 7.25
N GLN A 152 10.95 -8.30 6.41
CA GLN A 152 12.07 -9.01 5.80
C GLN A 152 12.00 -8.98 4.26
N SER A 153 11.22 -8.05 3.70
CA SER A 153 11.04 -7.97 2.26
C SER A 153 12.31 -7.50 1.55
N PRO A 154 12.85 -8.25 0.57
CA PRO A 154 14.00 -7.82 -0.20
C PRO A 154 13.67 -6.71 -1.22
N ASP A 155 12.38 -6.43 -1.49
CA ASP A 155 11.96 -5.43 -2.49
C ASP A 155 12.04 -4.00 -1.99
N ILE A 156 12.24 -3.80 -0.69
CA ILE A 156 12.24 -2.48 -0.05
C ILE A 156 13.53 -2.26 0.73
N SER A 157 13.97 -0.99 0.79
CA SER A 157 15.27 -0.62 1.36
C SER A 157 15.27 -0.37 2.87
N PHE A 158 14.19 -0.73 3.56
CA PHE A 158 14.05 -0.56 5.01
C PHE A 158 13.50 -1.84 5.64
N ASP A 159 13.99 -2.17 6.83
CA ASP A 159 13.54 -3.35 7.59
C ASP A 159 12.53 -3.02 8.68
N ARG A 160 12.26 -1.72 8.90
CA ARG A 160 11.35 -1.26 9.95
C ARG A 160 10.55 -0.04 9.53
N SER A 161 9.35 0.08 10.08
CA SER A 161 8.43 1.16 9.78
C SER A 161 7.58 1.55 10.98
N ILE A 162 7.08 2.79 10.94
CA ILE A 162 6.08 3.31 11.87
C ILE A 162 4.86 3.74 11.07
N ASN A 163 3.67 3.32 11.52
CA ASN A 163 2.39 3.75 10.98
C ASN A 163 1.54 4.28 12.14
N PRO A 164 1.42 5.61 12.30
CA PRO A 164 0.67 6.26 13.38
C PRO A 164 -0.83 5.97 13.33
N TYR A 165 -1.32 5.56 12.18
CA TYR A 165 -2.73 5.32 11.88
C TYR A 165 -2.95 3.95 11.25
N ARG A 166 -4.23 3.47 11.26
CA ARG A 166 -4.74 2.43 10.37
C ARG A 166 -5.92 3.00 9.60
N GLY A 167 -6.06 2.61 8.32
CA GLY A 167 -6.94 3.26 7.37
C GLY A 167 -6.38 4.61 6.90
N CYS A 168 -6.92 5.15 5.82
CA CYS A 168 -6.40 6.38 5.24
C CYS A 168 -7.48 7.15 4.49
N GLU A 169 -7.74 8.39 4.94
CA GLU A 169 -8.71 9.27 4.31
C GLU A 169 -8.36 9.72 2.88
N HIS A 170 -7.10 9.57 2.45
CA HIS A 170 -6.76 9.94 1.07
C HIS A 170 -7.60 9.19 0.03
N GLY A 171 -8.13 8.02 0.39
CA GLY A 171 -9.09 7.28 -0.41
C GLY A 171 -8.53 6.76 -1.74
N CYS A 172 -7.21 6.60 -1.86
CA CYS A 172 -6.62 6.09 -3.10
C CYS A 172 -7.24 4.73 -3.47
N VAL A 173 -7.85 4.66 -4.65
CA VAL A 173 -8.58 3.44 -5.09
C VAL A 173 -7.65 2.23 -5.25
N TYR A 174 -6.41 2.45 -5.63
CA TYR A 174 -5.38 1.44 -5.86
C TYR A 174 -4.53 1.11 -4.61
N CYS A 175 -4.89 1.62 -3.43
CA CYS A 175 -4.05 1.50 -2.25
C CYS A 175 -3.89 0.05 -1.80
N PHE A 176 -2.66 -0.50 -1.89
CA PHE A 176 -2.36 -1.88 -1.53
C PHE A 176 -2.53 -2.19 -0.03
N ALA A 177 -2.71 -1.17 0.81
CA ALA A 177 -2.91 -1.32 2.24
C ALA A 177 -4.38 -1.60 2.63
N ARG A 178 -5.33 -1.37 1.72
CA ARG A 178 -6.78 -1.57 1.97
C ARG A 178 -7.14 -2.94 2.57
N PRO A 179 -6.57 -4.07 2.09
CA PRO A 179 -6.84 -5.39 2.67
C PRO A 179 -6.48 -5.55 4.14
N THR A 180 -5.70 -4.63 4.72
CA THR A 180 -5.37 -4.68 6.15
C THR A 180 -6.59 -4.42 7.04
N HIS A 181 -7.63 -3.76 6.54
CA HIS A 181 -8.89 -3.55 7.26
C HIS A 181 -9.67 -4.84 7.51
N ALA A 182 -9.55 -5.81 6.62
CA ALA A 182 -10.19 -7.12 6.80
C ALA A 182 -9.75 -7.83 8.10
N TYR A 183 -8.51 -7.61 8.57
CA TYR A 183 -8.06 -8.15 9.87
C TYR A 183 -8.75 -7.52 11.09
N MET A 184 -9.49 -6.45 10.88
CA MET A 184 -10.28 -5.77 11.93
C MET A 184 -11.78 -6.02 11.75
N GLY A 185 -12.18 -6.95 10.88
CA GLY A 185 -13.58 -7.21 10.53
C GLY A 185 -14.24 -6.03 9.80
N LEU A 186 -13.44 -5.27 9.01
CA LEU A 186 -13.92 -4.12 8.27
C LEU A 186 -13.64 -4.29 6.78
N SER A 187 -14.45 -3.62 5.95
CA SER A 187 -14.27 -3.65 4.50
C SER A 187 -12.99 -2.95 4.04
N ALA A 188 -12.35 -3.51 3.01
CA ALA A 188 -11.27 -2.86 2.26
C ALA A 188 -11.77 -1.68 1.39
N GLY A 189 -13.06 -1.54 1.22
CA GLY A 189 -13.74 -0.48 0.48
C GLY A 189 -13.82 0.86 1.23
N LEU A 190 -15.04 1.34 1.45
CA LEU A 190 -15.30 2.62 2.12
C LEU A 190 -14.88 2.63 3.58
N ASP A 191 -14.91 1.50 4.28
CA ASP A 191 -14.47 1.44 5.69
C ASP A 191 -13.00 1.83 5.83
N PHE A 192 -12.14 1.44 4.88
CA PHE A 192 -10.73 1.82 4.90
C PHE A 192 -10.52 3.34 4.87
N GLU A 193 -11.44 4.08 4.27
CA GLU A 193 -11.38 5.53 4.12
C GLU A 193 -12.11 6.29 5.22
N SER A 194 -13.05 5.64 5.91
CA SER A 194 -13.97 6.30 6.84
C SER A 194 -13.92 5.81 8.27
N LYS A 195 -13.45 4.59 8.52
CA LYS A 195 -13.27 4.01 9.86
C LYS A 195 -11.78 3.88 10.17
N LEU A 196 -11.23 4.91 10.78
CA LEU A 196 -9.80 5.02 11.03
C LEU A 196 -9.44 4.73 12.46
N PHE A 197 -8.19 4.29 12.68
CA PHE A 197 -7.65 4.09 14.00
C PHE A 197 -6.40 4.95 14.18
N ALA A 198 -6.36 5.73 15.25
CA ALA A 198 -5.22 6.57 15.63
C ALA A 198 -4.48 5.94 16.81
N LYS A 199 -3.17 6.08 16.87
CA LYS A 199 -2.31 5.58 17.96
C LYS A 199 -1.74 6.73 18.77
N PRO A 200 -2.52 7.35 19.69
CA PRO A 200 -2.10 8.55 20.41
C PRO A 200 -0.87 8.31 21.31
N ASN A 201 -0.62 7.05 21.67
CA ASN A 201 0.53 6.67 22.49
C ASN A 201 1.82 6.39 21.68
N ALA A 202 1.83 6.67 20.37
CA ALA A 202 2.93 6.32 19.46
C ALA A 202 4.29 6.89 19.91
N ALA A 203 4.36 8.18 20.25
CA ALA A 203 5.59 8.83 20.69
C ALA A 203 6.14 8.21 21.98
N ARG A 204 5.27 7.93 22.97
CA ARG A 204 5.67 7.27 24.23
C ARG A 204 6.19 5.85 23.99
N LEU A 205 5.52 5.09 23.12
CA LEU A 205 5.97 3.75 22.74
C LEU A 205 7.31 3.79 22.02
N LEU A 206 7.49 4.76 21.13
CA LEU A 206 8.74 4.92 20.37
C LEU A 206 9.92 5.18 21.32
N ARG A 207 9.81 6.15 22.26
CA ARG A 207 10.86 6.37 23.28
C ARG A 207 11.22 5.08 24.01
N ARG A 208 10.22 4.32 24.46
CA ARG A 208 10.43 3.05 25.15
C ARG A 208 11.12 1.99 24.28
N GLU A 209 10.78 1.94 23.00
CA GLU A 209 11.39 0.96 22.09
C GLU A 209 12.81 1.32 21.68
N LEU A 210 13.11 2.63 21.52
CA LEU A 210 14.45 3.13 21.22
C LEU A 210 15.40 2.97 22.43
N ALA A 211 14.88 3.08 23.66
CA ALA A 211 15.65 2.93 24.89
C ALA A 211 15.96 1.45 25.26
N LYS A 212 15.48 0.47 24.51
CA LYS A 212 15.77 -0.94 24.80
C LYS A 212 17.27 -1.24 24.66
N LYS A 213 17.82 -1.96 25.65
CA LYS A 213 19.20 -2.45 25.58
C LYS A 213 19.44 -3.26 24.31
N GLY A 214 20.48 -2.94 23.56
CA GLY A 214 20.79 -3.60 22.29
C GLY A 214 19.94 -3.14 21.10
N TYR A 215 19.25 -2.00 21.20
CA TYR A 215 18.61 -1.41 20.04
C TYR A 215 19.65 -0.93 19.02
N GLU A 216 19.57 -1.44 17.80
CA GLU A 216 20.43 -1.03 16.70
C GLU A 216 19.68 -0.02 15.80
N PRO A 217 20.22 1.19 15.62
CA PRO A 217 19.59 2.19 14.76
C PRO A 217 19.70 1.79 13.28
N ARG A 218 18.58 1.84 12.58
CA ARG A 218 18.48 1.70 11.12
C ARG A 218 17.34 2.59 10.65
N THR A 219 17.38 3.05 9.42
CA THR A 219 16.36 3.96 8.89
C THR A 219 14.94 3.42 9.12
N ILE A 220 14.13 4.17 9.87
CA ILE A 220 12.69 3.91 10.02
C ILE A 220 11.95 4.55 8.86
N ALA A 221 11.08 3.79 8.20
CA ALA A 221 10.20 4.33 7.17
C ALA A 221 8.83 4.71 7.76
N ILE A 222 8.34 5.90 7.43
CA ILE A 222 7.00 6.37 7.81
C ILE A 222 6.17 6.56 6.54
N GLY A 223 4.89 6.13 6.56
CA GLY A 223 4.01 6.23 5.39
C GLY A 223 4.04 4.99 4.49
N THR A 224 4.38 3.84 5.03
CA THR A 224 4.51 2.60 4.27
C THR A 224 3.20 1.85 4.11
N ASN A 225 2.27 1.99 5.04
CA ASN A 225 0.96 1.34 5.01
C ASN A 225 -0.20 2.34 4.99
N THR A 226 -0.07 3.44 5.72
CA THR A 226 -1.02 4.56 5.72
C THR A 226 -0.27 5.86 5.55
N ASP A 227 -0.89 6.87 4.96
CA ASP A 227 -0.23 8.16 4.81
C ASP A 227 -0.13 8.87 6.18
N PRO A 228 1.08 9.25 6.61
CA PRO A 228 1.30 9.90 7.91
C PRO A 228 0.74 11.32 7.96
N TYR A 229 0.48 11.94 6.81
CA TYR A 229 -0.06 13.29 6.68
C TYR A 229 -1.46 13.30 6.07
N GLN A 230 -2.25 12.24 6.30
CA GLN A 230 -3.66 12.21 5.94
C GLN A 230 -4.44 13.29 6.72
N PRO A 231 -5.66 13.69 6.30
CA PRO A 231 -6.36 14.85 6.87
C PRO A 231 -6.47 14.89 8.40
N ILE A 232 -6.69 13.76 9.07
CA ILE A 232 -6.78 13.69 10.55
C ILE A 232 -5.48 14.07 11.27
N GLU A 233 -4.34 13.99 10.61
CA GLU A 233 -3.04 14.41 11.19
C GLU A 233 -3.00 15.90 11.48
N ARG A 234 -3.85 16.72 10.84
CA ARG A 234 -3.97 18.16 11.12
C ARG A 234 -4.33 18.41 12.60
N GLU A 235 -5.22 17.59 13.13
CA GLU A 235 -5.75 17.70 14.49
C GLU A 235 -4.94 16.84 15.48
N ARG A 236 -4.70 15.58 15.11
CA ARG A 236 -4.09 14.59 16.01
C ARG A 236 -2.60 14.79 16.24
N ARG A 237 -1.86 15.29 15.24
CA ARG A 237 -0.41 15.59 15.29
C ARG A 237 0.46 14.43 15.78
N ILE A 238 0.05 13.18 15.55
CA ILE A 238 0.78 12.01 16.05
C ILE A 238 2.08 11.81 15.28
N THR A 239 2.07 12.06 13.95
CA THR A 239 3.29 12.02 13.12
C THR A 239 4.31 13.04 13.61
N ARG A 240 3.88 14.27 13.91
CA ARG A 240 4.77 15.29 14.45
C ARG A 240 5.41 14.85 15.76
N GLN A 241 4.64 14.33 16.71
CA GLN A 241 5.17 13.81 17.97
C GLN A 241 6.17 12.65 17.77
N VAL A 242 5.95 11.79 16.79
CA VAL A 242 6.91 10.73 16.40
C VAL A 242 8.20 11.35 15.86
N LEU A 243 8.11 12.39 15.02
CA LEU A 243 9.28 13.07 14.46
C LEU A 243 10.09 13.80 15.55
N GLU A 244 9.43 14.42 16.51
CA GLU A 244 10.07 15.05 17.68
C GLU A 244 10.92 14.01 18.45
N VAL A 245 10.37 12.83 18.70
CA VAL A 245 11.12 11.74 19.36
C VAL A 245 12.31 11.28 18.51
N LEU A 246 12.14 11.13 17.19
CA LEU A 246 13.22 10.72 16.31
C LEU A 246 14.33 11.78 16.25
N ALA A 247 13.97 13.07 16.24
CA ALA A 247 14.94 14.17 16.29
C ALA A 247 15.70 14.19 17.62
N GLU A 248 15.01 14.06 18.77
CA GLU A 248 15.63 13.96 20.10
C GLU A 248 16.67 12.84 20.19
N HIS A 249 16.40 11.71 19.55
CA HIS A 249 17.29 10.54 19.56
C HIS A 249 18.30 10.54 18.41
N LYS A 250 18.35 11.57 17.57
CA LYS A 250 19.12 11.63 16.32
C LYS A 250 18.97 10.36 15.46
N HIS A 251 17.73 9.88 15.36
CA HIS A 251 17.39 8.63 14.69
C HIS A 251 17.04 8.87 13.22
N PRO A 252 17.61 8.10 12.25
CA PRO A 252 17.34 8.29 10.84
C PRO A 252 15.91 7.89 10.43
N VAL A 253 15.27 8.71 9.58
CA VAL A 253 13.90 8.51 9.12
C VAL A 253 13.73 8.81 7.62
N GLY A 254 13.00 7.94 6.93
CA GLY A 254 12.51 8.16 5.57
C GLY A 254 10.99 8.31 5.58
N ILE A 255 10.47 9.39 5.00
CA ILE A 255 9.04 9.68 4.96
C ILE A 255 8.53 9.51 3.53
N VAL A 256 7.38 8.84 3.36
CA VAL A 256 6.67 8.77 2.08
C VAL A 256 5.25 9.30 2.27
N THR A 257 4.84 10.26 1.44
CA THR A 257 3.51 10.86 1.55
C THR A 257 2.97 11.35 0.19
N LYS A 258 1.66 11.50 0.10
CA LYS A 258 0.92 12.20 -0.97
C LYS A 258 0.42 13.57 -0.53
N SER A 259 0.75 13.96 0.70
CA SER A 259 0.23 15.19 1.32
C SER A 259 1.24 16.32 1.29
N ALA A 260 0.82 17.49 0.86
CA ALA A 260 1.59 18.71 1.02
C ALA A 260 1.72 19.16 2.49
N MET A 261 0.93 18.56 3.40
CA MET A 261 0.99 18.89 4.83
C MET A 261 2.33 18.55 5.49
N VAL A 262 3.17 17.73 4.84
CA VAL A 262 4.55 17.47 5.32
C VAL A 262 5.36 18.77 5.49
N THR A 263 5.04 19.83 4.76
CA THR A 263 5.68 21.14 4.90
C THR A 263 5.42 21.82 6.25
N ARG A 264 4.38 21.39 7.00
CA ARG A 264 4.13 21.84 8.37
C ARG A 264 5.31 21.54 9.31
N ASP A 265 6.01 20.45 9.07
CA ASP A 265 7.07 19.94 9.96
C ASP A 265 8.49 20.24 9.42
N ILE A 266 8.62 21.22 8.50
CA ILE A 266 9.92 21.67 7.95
C ILE A 266 10.89 22.10 9.06
N ASP A 267 10.40 22.69 10.13
CA ASP A 267 11.19 23.08 11.29
C ASP A 267 12.00 21.91 11.87
N ILE A 268 11.37 20.76 12.10
CA ILE A 268 12.03 19.56 12.62
C ILE A 268 12.88 18.91 11.50
N LEU A 269 12.30 18.77 10.31
CA LEU A 269 12.93 18.04 9.21
C LEU A 269 14.19 18.73 8.70
N SER A 270 14.24 20.07 8.69
CA SER A 270 15.43 20.82 8.26
C SER A 270 16.60 20.64 9.23
N GLU A 271 16.35 20.63 10.55
CA GLU A 271 17.39 20.35 11.54
C GLU A 271 17.91 18.91 11.40
N MET A 272 17.02 17.92 11.24
CA MET A 272 17.42 16.53 11.00
C MET A 272 18.19 16.36 9.68
N ALA A 273 17.88 17.17 8.66
CA ALA A 273 18.55 17.13 7.37
C ALA A 273 20.02 17.62 7.45
N LYS A 274 20.33 18.59 8.32
CA LYS A 274 21.73 19.06 8.54
C LYS A 274 22.63 17.93 9.01
N ASP A 275 22.09 17.03 9.82
CA ASP A 275 22.79 15.85 10.34
C ASP A 275 22.71 14.63 9.39
N GLY A 276 22.04 14.74 8.26
CA GLY A 276 21.85 13.63 7.31
C GLY A 276 20.92 12.51 7.84
N LEU A 277 19.93 12.87 8.68
CA LEU A 277 19.05 11.94 9.38
C LEU A 277 17.69 11.79 8.71
N VAL A 278 17.33 12.60 7.71
CA VAL A 278 16.01 12.58 7.11
C VAL A 278 16.06 12.66 5.59
N LYS A 279 15.10 11.99 4.96
CA LYS A 279 14.71 12.21 3.56
C LYS A 279 13.22 12.10 3.41
N VAL A 280 12.65 12.87 2.47
CA VAL A 280 11.21 12.89 2.21
C VAL A 280 10.95 12.50 0.76
N ALA A 281 10.06 11.54 0.55
CA ALA A 281 9.59 11.13 -0.76
C ALA A 281 8.14 11.58 -0.96
N LEU A 282 7.88 12.41 -1.96
CA LEU A 282 6.52 12.76 -2.39
C LEU A 282 6.07 11.85 -3.53
N SER A 283 4.89 11.24 -3.35
CA SER A 283 4.26 10.49 -4.43
C SER A 283 3.54 11.44 -5.38
N VAL A 284 3.97 11.47 -6.65
CA VAL A 284 3.29 12.19 -7.74
C VAL A 284 2.88 11.17 -8.79
N THR A 285 1.58 10.86 -8.83
CA THR A 285 1.03 9.78 -9.67
C THR A 285 0.60 10.27 -11.05
N THR A 286 0.20 11.51 -11.16
CA THR A 286 -0.22 12.18 -12.41
C THR A 286 -0.11 13.70 -12.24
N LEU A 287 0.01 14.41 -13.32
CA LEU A 287 -0.09 15.88 -13.37
C LEU A 287 -1.52 16.34 -13.74
N ASP A 288 -2.36 15.44 -14.24
CA ASP A 288 -3.76 15.71 -14.52
C ASP A 288 -4.56 15.80 -13.21
N ALA A 289 -5.07 16.99 -12.92
CA ALA A 289 -5.84 17.25 -11.69
C ALA A 289 -7.18 16.49 -11.64
N LYS A 290 -7.79 16.20 -12.80
CA LYS A 290 -9.06 15.44 -12.87
C LYS A 290 -8.80 13.97 -12.55
N LEU A 291 -7.79 13.39 -13.18
CA LEU A 291 -7.38 12.01 -12.90
C LEU A 291 -6.90 11.85 -11.44
N ALA A 292 -6.10 12.79 -10.93
CA ALA A 292 -5.65 12.78 -9.53
C ALA A 292 -6.86 12.80 -8.56
N ARG A 293 -7.84 13.66 -8.80
CA ARG A 293 -9.04 13.73 -7.96
C ARG A 293 -9.87 12.44 -8.02
N ALA A 294 -9.95 11.81 -9.18
CA ALA A 294 -10.68 10.55 -9.34
C ALA A 294 -9.98 9.37 -8.64
N MET A 295 -8.63 9.29 -8.73
CA MET A 295 -7.85 8.20 -8.13
C MET A 295 -7.57 8.39 -6.63
N GLU A 296 -7.43 9.64 -6.16
CA GLU A 296 -6.91 10.02 -4.84
C GLU A 296 -7.71 11.23 -4.29
N PRO A 297 -9.02 11.08 -4.04
CA PRO A 297 -9.96 12.19 -3.91
C PRO A 297 -9.66 13.16 -2.76
N ARG A 298 -8.98 12.71 -1.70
CA ARG A 298 -8.65 13.52 -0.51
C ARG A 298 -7.14 13.73 -0.29
N ALA A 299 -6.30 13.29 -1.24
CA ALA A 299 -4.88 13.61 -1.23
C ALA A 299 -4.63 15.01 -1.80
N SER A 300 -3.44 15.56 -1.59
CA SER A 300 -3.08 16.86 -2.14
C SER A 300 -3.08 16.85 -3.68
N THR A 301 -3.47 17.95 -4.30
CA THR A 301 -3.43 18.10 -5.77
C THR A 301 -1.99 17.98 -6.31
N PRO A 302 -1.81 17.60 -7.57
CA PRO A 302 -0.46 17.51 -8.16
C PRO A 302 0.36 18.79 -8.00
N SER A 303 -0.24 19.97 -8.23
CA SER A 303 0.42 21.26 -8.06
C SER A 303 0.90 21.49 -6.62
N ARG A 304 0.08 21.14 -5.62
CA ARG A 304 0.45 21.23 -4.21
C ARG A 304 1.59 20.29 -3.83
N ARG A 305 1.65 19.09 -4.44
CA ARG A 305 2.76 18.15 -4.23
C ARG A 305 4.05 18.68 -4.83
N LEU A 306 4.00 19.27 -6.03
CA LEU A 306 5.16 19.91 -6.65
C LEU A 306 5.65 21.10 -5.82
N ASP A 307 4.76 21.94 -5.31
CA ASP A 307 5.12 23.05 -4.44
C ASP A 307 5.73 22.56 -3.11
N ALA A 308 5.22 21.48 -2.53
CA ALA A 308 5.81 20.87 -1.35
C ALA A 308 7.22 20.33 -1.60
N ILE A 309 7.49 19.73 -2.77
CA ILE A 309 8.86 19.33 -3.17
C ILE A 309 9.79 20.55 -3.16
N ARG A 310 9.34 21.67 -3.74
CA ARG A 310 10.13 22.91 -3.77
C ARG A 310 10.42 23.42 -2.36
N GLN A 311 9.38 23.57 -1.52
CA GLN A 311 9.56 24.08 -0.15
C GLN A 311 10.52 23.20 0.68
N LEU A 312 10.43 21.88 0.56
CA LEU A 312 11.33 20.95 1.24
C LEU A 312 12.78 21.10 0.70
N ALA A 313 12.95 21.19 -0.61
CA ALA A 313 14.25 21.36 -1.23
C ALA A 313 14.89 22.69 -0.85
N ASP A 314 14.11 23.79 -0.85
CA ASP A 314 14.55 25.13 -0.44
C ASP A 314 14.99 25.16 1.04
N ALA A 315 14.36 24.32 1.88
CA ALA A 315 14.74 24.14 3.29
C ALA A 315 15.94 23.18 3.49
N GLY A 316 16.59 22.73 2.41
CA GLY A 316 17.74 21.83 2.48
C GLY A 316 17.42 20.36 2.77
N ILE A 317 16.14 19.98 2.79
CA ILE A 317 15.70 18.61 3.07
C ILE A 317 15.84 17.76 1.81
N PRO A 318 16.58 16.64 1.83
CA PRO A 318 16.72 15.74 0.69
C PRO A 318 15.36 15.20 0.26
N THR A 319 14.95 15.52 -0.97
CA THR A 319 13.63 15.22 -1.49
C THR A 319 13.72 14.27 -2.68
N SER A 320 12.88 13.26 -2.69
CA SER A 320 12.72 12.30 -3.78
C SER A 320 11.28 12.26 -4.30
N VAL A 321 11.10 11.81 -5.54
CA VAL A 321 9.77 11.58 -6.13
C VAL A 321 9.49 10.09 -6.27
N MET A 322 8.28 9.68 -5.87
CA MET A 322 7.77 8.34 -6.08
C MET A 322 6.64 8.36 -7.11
N LEU A 323 6.89 7.82 -8.30
CA LEU A 323 5.86 7.56 -9.30
C LEU A 323 5.17 6.23 -8.97
N ALA A 324 4.24 6.26 -8.01
CA ALA A 324 3.65 5.07 -7.43
C ALA A 324 2.14 5.22 -7.15
N PRO A 325 1.30 4.51 -7.94
CA PRO A 325 1.67 3.56 -8.99
C PRO A 325 1.84 4.18 -10.38
N VAL A 326 2.62 3.50 -11.23
CA VAL A 326 2.49 3.62 -12.68
C VAL A 326 1.38 2.66 -13.12
N ILE A 327 0.35 3.18 -13.77
CA ILE A 327 -0.80 2.44 -14.26
C ILE A 327 -0.72 2.37 -15.78
N PRO A 328 -0.54 1.17 -16.38
CA PRO A 328 -0.45 1.01 -17.82
C PRO A 328 -1.62 1.63 -18.57
N ALA A 329 -1.35 2.30 -19.68
CA ALA A 329 -2.32 2.96 -20.54
C ALA A 329 -3.20 4.03 -19.86
N LEU A 330 -2.88 4.42 -18.62
CA LEU A 330 -3.62 5.44 -17.88
C LEU A 330 -2.77 6.68 -17.56
N ASN A 331 -1.69 6.52 -16.76
CA ASN A 331 -0.78 7.61 -16.38
C ASN A 331 0.69 7.38 -16.81
N ASP A 332 1.01 6.26 -17.39
CA ASP A 332 2.36 5.89 -17.83
C ASP A 332 2.92 6.81 -18.93
N HIS A 333 2.05 7.48 -19.68
CA HIS A 333 2.46 8.48 -20.67
C HIS A 333 3.02 9.76 -20.05
N GLU A 334 2.81 10.01 -18.76
CA GLU A 334 3.26 11.19 -18.03
C GLU A 334 4.65 11.02 -17.37
N ILE A 335 5.28 9.83 -17.44
CA ILE A 335 6.53 9.52 -16.74
C ILE A 335 7.59 10.62 -16.92
N GLU A 336 7.86 11.00 -18.16
CA GLU A 336 8.89 11.99 -18.51
C GLU A 336 8.51 13.38 -17.99
N ALA A 337 7.25 13.76 -18.12
CA ALA A 337 6.75 15.07 -17.70
C ALA A 337 6.79 15.21 -16.17
N ILE A 338 6.38 14.17 -15.43
CA ILE A 338 6.40 14.15 -13.96
C ILE A 338 7.83 14.26 -13.45
N LEU A 339 8.76 13.45 -13.96
CA LEU A 339 10.15 13.47 -13.51
C LEU A 339 10.81 14.82 -13.78
N LYS A 340 10.57 15.40 -14.96
CA LYS A 340 11.07 16.75 -15.32
C LYS A 340 10.49 17.82 -14.40
N ALA A 341 9.17 17.77 -14.11
CA ALA A 341 8.53 18.72 -13.21
C ALA A 341 9.09 18.61 -11.79
N CYS A 342 9.23 17.41 -11.24
CA CYS A 342 9.75 17.20 -9.90
C CYS A 342 11.23 17.59 -9.76
N ALA A 343 12.07 17.30 -10.78
CA ALA A 343 13.47 17.73 -10.80
C ALA A 343 13.59 19.25 -10.78
N ARG A 344 12.76 19.99 -11.54
CA ARG A 344 12.70 21.45 -11.51
C ARG A 344 12.34 22.02 -10.14
N MET A 345 11.56 21.28 -9.36
CA MET A 345 11.19 21.64 -7.98
C MET A 345 12.25 21.22 -6.94
N GLY A 346 13.38 20.65 -7.35
CA GLY A 346 14.49 20.33 -6.47
C GLY A 346 14.54 18.87 -5.99
N ALA A 347 13.70 17.97 -6.51
CA ALA A 347 13.86 16.54 -6.26
C ALA A 347 15.23 16.06 -6.77
N ARG A 348 15.89 15.17 -6.01
CA ARG A 348 17.23 14.63 -6.33
C ARG A 348 17.19 13.17 -6.74
N GLU A 349 16.25 12.40 -6.21
CA GLU A 349 16.09 10.98 -6.46
C GLU A 349 14.69 10.70 -7.00
N ALA A 350 14.55 9.60 -7.75
CA ALA A 350 13.25 9.11 -8.15
C ALA A 350 13.14 7.59 -8.05
N GLY A 351 11.91 7.12 -7.86
CA GLY A 351 11.56 5.72 -7.90
C GLY A 351 10.17 5.52 -8.48
N TYR A 352 9.86 4.32 -8.96
CA TYR A 352 8.52 3.97 -9.39
C TYR A 352 8.10 2.60 -8.86
N VAL A 353 6.80 2.39 -8.81
CA VAL A 353 6.18 1.09 -8.54
C VAL A 353 5.03 0.92 -9.52
N MET A 354 5.01 -0.22 -10.23
CA MET A 354 3.87 -0.58 -11.08
C MET A 354 2.63 -0.86 -10.24
N LEU A 355 1.46 -0.66 -10.82
CA LEU A 355 0.18 -0.95 -10.17
C LEU A 355 0.18 -2.37 -9.55
N ARG A 356 -0.29 -2.44 -8.31
CA ARG A 356 -0.41 -3.67 -7.52
C ARG A 356 -1.84 -3.83 -7.05
N LEU A 357 -2.44 -4.98 -7.32
CA LEU A 357 -3.85 -5.26 -7.03
C LEU A 357 -4.01 -6.52 -6.15
N PRO A 358 -3.42 -6.57 -4.95
CA PRO A 358 -3.57 -7.71 -4.08
C PRO A 358 -5.00 -7.80 -3.52
N LEU A 359 -5.52 -9.04 -3.45
CA LEU A 359 -6.77 -9.38 -2.77
C LEU A 359 -7.96 -8.54 -3.27
N GLU A 360 -8.69 -7.88 -2.38
CA GLU A 360 -9.91 -7.12 -2.65
C GLU A 360 -9.68 -5.91 -3.57
N ILE A 361 -8.43 -5.43 -3.70
CA ILE A 361 -8.13 -4.22 -4.49
C ILE A 361 -8.38 -4.45 -5.97
N LYS A 362 -8.19 -5.68 -6.49
CA LYS A 362 -8.44 -5.99 -7.89
C LYS A 362 -9.86 -5.64 -8.31
N ASP A 363 -10.82 -6.01 -7.48
CA ASP A 363 -12.24 -5.82 -7.75
C ASP A 363 -12.63 -4.34 -7.57
N LEU A 364 -12.16 -3.69 -6.49
CA LEU A 364 -12.35 -2.25 -6.26
C LEU A 364 -11.79 -1.39 -7.40
N PHE A 365 -10.61 -1.75 -7.88
CA PHE A 365 -9.97 -1.02 -8.97
C PHE A 365 -10.64 -1.26 -10.32
N ALA A 366 -11.10 -2.49 -10.59
CA ALA A 366 -11.86 -2.82 -11.79
C ALA A 366 -13.21 -2.08 -11.84
N GLN A 367 -13.93 -2.02 -10.71
CA GLN A 367 -15.15 -1.22 -10.58
C GLN A 367 -14.87 0.27 -10.87
N TRP A 368 -13.84 0.82 -10.25
CA TRP A 368 -13.45 2.21 -10.48
C TRP A 368 -13.08 2.49 -11.94
N LEU A 369 -12.35 1.58 -12.62
CA LEU A 369 -12.02 1.72 -14.03
C LEU A 369 -13.28 1.75 -14.92
N ALA A 370 -14.23 0.87 -14.63
CA ALA A 370 -15.48 0.80 -15.38
C ALA A 370 -16.29 2.09 -15.27
N ASP A 371 -16.28 2.72 -14.09
CA ASP A 371 -17.02 3.96 -13.83
C ASP A 371 -16.33 5.21 -14.40
N VAL A 372 -15.01 5.32 -14.19
CA VAL A 372 -14.29 6.59 -14.44
C VAL A 372 -13.67 6.64 -15.82
N VAL A 373 -13.17 5.51 -16.31
CA VAL A 373 -12.49 5.41 -17.62
C VAL A 373 -12.91 4.17 -18.41
N PRO A 374 -14.22 3.98 -18.67
CA PRO A 374 -14.76 2.75 -19.28
C PRO A 374 -14.07 2.38 -20.60
N ASN A 375 -13.74 3.38 -21.42
CA ASN A 375 -13.07 3.18 -22.72
C ASN A 375 -11.62 2.64 -22.61
N ARG A 376 -11.02 2.67 -21.43
CA ARG A 376 -9.65 2.17 -21.17
C ARG A 376 -9.61 0.98 -20.24
N ALA A 377 -10.70 0.67 -19.55
CA ALA A 377 -10.76 -0.32 -18.47
C ALA A 377 -10.21 -1.69 -18.89
N GLU A 378 -10.71 -2.24 -19.99
CA GLU A 378 -10.29 -3.53 -20.50
C GLU A 378 -8.79 -3.53 -20.91
N ARG A 379 -8.34 -2.46 -21.59
CA ARG A 379 -6.94 -2.34 -22.02
C ARG A 379 -5.99 -2.26 -20.84
N VAL A 380 -6.33 -1.48 -19.80
CA VAL A 380 -5.52 -1.37 -18.56
C VAL A 380 -5.38 -2.74 -17.91
N MET A 381 -6.51 -3.43 -17.67
CA MET A 381 -6.50 -4.73 -16.99
C MET A 381 -5.79 -5.81 -17.83
N LYS A 382 -5.94 -5.80 -19.15
CA LYS A 382 -5.20 -6.70 -20.04
C LYS A 382 -3.70 -6.54 -19.89
N ILE A 383 -3.18 -5.29 -19.97
CA ILE A 383 -1.74 -5.04 -19.84
C ILE A 383 -1.25 -5.40 -18.43
N VAL A 384 -2.04 -5.13 -17.37
CA VAL A 384 -1.70 -5.54 -16.00
C VAL A 384 -1.53 -7.06 -15.93
N ARG A 385 -2.46 -7.84 -16.50
CA ARG A 385 -2.38 -9.31 -16.55
C ARG A 385 -1.18 -9.79 -17.37
N ASP A 386 -0.94 -9.19 -18.53
CA ASP A 386 0.21 -9.55 -19.39
C ASP A 386 1.54 -9.37 -18.64
N MET A 387 1.68 -8.32 -17.83
CA MET A 387 2.86 -8.10 -16.99
C MET A 387 2.94 -9.01 -15.75
N ARG A 388 1.89 -9.76 -15.43
CA ARG A 388 1.76 -10.61 -14.24
C ARG A 388 1.54 -12.09 -14.61
N GLY A 389 1.92 -12.51 -15.81
CA GLY A 389 1.75 -13.89 -16.26
C GLY A 389 0.29 -14.34 -16.33
N GLY A 390 -0.61 -13.46 -16.79
CA GLY A 390 -2.05 -13.72 -16.93
C GLY A 390 -2.87 -13.47 -15.65
N LYS A 391 -2.25 -13.06 -14.54
CA LYS A 391 -2.91 -12.81 -13.24
C LYS A 391 -3.13 -11.32 -13.01
N ASP A 392 -4.13 -10.95 -12.21
CA ASP A 392 -4.33 -9.55 -11.79
C ASP A 392 -3.23 -9.07 -10.83
N TYR A 393 -2.63 -10.00 -10.08
CA TYR A 393 -1.53 -9.72 -9.15
C TYR A 393 -0.55 -10.89 -9.06
N ASP A 394 0.73 -10.56 -8.95
CA ASP A 394 1.81 -11.49 -8.65
C ASP A 394 2.49 -11.04 -7.36
N ALA A 395 2.53 -11.91 -6.35
CA ALA A 395 3.12 -11.64 -5.04
C ALA A 395 4.63 -11.93 -4.98
N GLU A 396 5.20 -12.50 -6.04
CA GLU A 396 6.61 -12.93 -6.10
C GLU A 396 7.55 -11.74 -5.88
N TRP A 397 8.50 -11.92 -4.99
CA TRP A 397 9.52 -10.93 -4.73
C TRP A 397 10.38 -10.67 -5.97
N GLY A 398 10.78 -9.40 -6.17
CA GLY A 398 11.46 -8.95 -7.38
C GLY A 398 10.51 -8.63 -8.54
N LYS A 399 9.36 -9.27 -8.65
CA LYS A 399 8.37 -9.04 -9.71
C LYS A 399 7.19 -8.18 -9.29
N ARG A 400 6.73 -8.30 -8.04
CA ARG A 400 5.53 -7.60 -7.56
C ARG A 400 5.61 -6.06 -7.67
N MET A 401 6.83 -5.48 -7.64
CA MET A 401 7.02 -4.02 -7.71
C MET A 401 7.09 -3.50 -9.15
N THR A 402 7.69 -4.26 -10.05
CA THR A 402 8.00 -3.81 -11.42
C THR A 402 7.20 -4.52 -12.51
N GLY A 403 6.68 -5.73 -12.23
CA GLY A 403 6.11 -6.60 -13.25
C GLY A 403 7.19 -7.25 -14.10
N GLY A 404 6.77 -8.02 -15.10
CA GLY A 404 7.62 -8.69 -16.09
C GLY A 404 7.15 -8.45 -17.52
N GLY A 405 7.89 -8.97 -18.48
CA GLY A 405 7.55 -8.91 -19.91
C GLY A 405 7.91 -7.59 -20.59
N PRO A 406 7.61 -7.48 -21.89
CA PRO A 406 8.07 -6.37 -22.75
C PRO A 406 7.55 -5.00 -22.31
N TYR A 407 6.29 -4.93 -21.83
CA TYR A 407 5.73 -3.66 -21.39
C TYR A 407 6.41 -3.13 -20.12
N ALA A 408 6.60 -3.99 -19.12
CA ALA A 408 7.32 -3.63 -17.90
C ALA A 408 8.76 -3.21 -18.18
N TRP A 409 9.45 -3.91 -19.08
CA TRP A 409 10.78 -3.53 -19.54
C TRP A 409 10.79 -2.14 -20.21
N THR A 410 9.81 -1.86 -21.09
CA THR A 410 9.67 -0.55 -21.75
C THR A 410 9.48 0.57 -20.73
N ILE A 411 8.60 0.39 -19.72
CA ILE A 411 8.40 1.35 -18.64
C ILE A 411 9.70 1.57 -17.87
N SER A 412 10.38 0.50 -17.48
CA SER A 412 11.67 0.59 -16.77
C SER A 412 12.68 1.40 -17.57
N ARG A 413 12.81 1.13 -18.87
CA ARG A 413 13.76 1.83 -19.74
C ARG A 413 13.40 3.30 -19.94
N ARG A 414 12.12 3.60 -20.17
CA ARG A 414 11.64 4.99 -20.27
C ARG A 414 11.91 5.77 -18.99
N PHE A 415 11.61 5.15 -17.84
CA PHE A 415 11.86 5.77 -16.54
C PHE A 415 13.35 6.08 -16.32
N GLU A 416 14.24 5.13 -16.64
CA GLU A 416 15.69 5.33 -16.55
C GLU A 416 16.20 6.49 -17.41
N LEU A 417 15.78 6.53 -18.67
CA LEU A 417 16.18 7.60 -19.60
C LEU A 417 15.61 8.96 -19.16
N ALA A 418 14.37 8.98 -18.67
CA ALA A 418 13.74 10.19 -18.16
C ALA A 418 14.46 10.73 -16.91
N MET A 419 14.83 9.84 -15.98
CA MET A 419 15.65 10.21 -14.82
C MET A 419 16.97 10.82 -15.22
N GLN A 420 17.73 10.18 -16.12
CA GLN A 420 19.02 10.68 -16.60
C GLN A 420 18.88 12.07 -17.23
N ARG A 421 17.86 12.25 -18.11
CA ARG A 421 17.59 13.55 -18.76
C ARG A 421 17.17 14.63 -17.78
N ALA A 422 16.51 14.26 -16.68
CA ALA A 422 16.08 15.18 -15.63
C ALA A 422 17.18 15.47 -14.58
N GLY A 423 18.36 14.81 -14.67
CA GLY A 423 19.43 14.94 -13.68
C GLY A 423 19.13 14.28 -12.32
N LEU A 424 18.16 13.36 -12.28
CA LEU A 424 17.82 12.60 -11.09
C LEU A 424 18.72 11.37 -10.93
N THR A 425 19.03 10.98 -9.70
CA THR A 425 19.88 9.82 -9.42
C THR A 425 19.09 8.61 -8.97
N LYS A 426 19.56 7.41 -9.36
CA LYS A 426 19.13 6.12 -8.78
C LYS A 426 19.84 5.81 -7.47
N LYS A 427 21.00 6.43 -7.22
CA LYS A 427 21.77 6.20 -6.00
C LYS A 427 21.00 6.75 -4.81
N ARG A 428 20.48 5.86 -3.99
CA ARG A 428 19.70 6.23 -2.80
C ARG A 428 20.61 6.88 -1.76
N LEU A 429 20.18 8.03 -1.26
CA LEU A 429 20.83 8.67 -0.12
C LEU A 429 20.80 7.73 1.07
N GLN A 430 21.96 7.42 1.61
CA GLN A 430 22.12 6.68 2.86
C GLN A 430 22.04 7.69 4.02
N LEU A 431 21.13 7.43 4.95
CA LEU A 431 21.00 8.23 6.16
C LEU A 431 21.99 7.76 7.22
N ARG A 432 22.48 8.69 8.02
CA ARG A 432 23.42 8.41 9.11
C ARG A 432 22.74 7.68 10.25
N THR A 433 23.38 6.66 10.78
CA THR A 433 22.92 5.89 11.95
C THR A 433 23.86 6.03 13.14
N ASP A 434 25.02 6.56 12.93
CA ASP A 434 26.11 6.71 13.91
C ASP A 434 25.86 7.82 14.94
N LEU A 435 24.94 8.75 14.67
CA LEU A 435 24.57 9.83 15.58
C LEU A 435 23.52 9.43 16.61
N PHE A 436 22.92 8.24 16.47
CA PHE A 436 21.85 7.79 17.36
C PHE A 436 22.33 7.73 18.82
N HIS A 437 21.53 8.27 19.72
CA HIS A 437 21.73 8.18 21.16
C HIS A 437 20.38 8.11 21.86
N VAL A 438 20.39 7.53 23.04
CA VAL A 438 19.22 7.57 23.95
C VAL A 438 19.46 8.76 24.88
N PRO A 439 18.58 9.81 24.83
CA PRO A 439 18.70 10.91 25.76
C PRO A 439 18.67 10.39 27.19
N THR A 440 19.65 10.72 27.98
CA THR A 440 19.61 10.51 29.43
C THR A 440 18.49 11.39 29.95
N SER A 441 17.40 10.79 30.43
CA SER A 441 16.42 11.54 31.22
C SER A 441 17.22 12.20 32.35
N GLY A 442 17.25 13.53 32.39
CA GLY A 442 18.00 14.30 33.38
C GLY A 442 17.53 14.05 34.79
N ALA A 443 17.75 12.88 35.33
CA ALA A 443 18.02 12.67 36.69
C ALA A 443 19.49 13.14 36.86
N GLU A 444 19.70 14.41 37.17
CA GLU A 444 20.90 14.84 37.86
C GLU A 444 21.08 13.86 39.02
N GLN A 445 21.97 12.90 38.86
CA GLN A 445 22.48 12.15 39.96
C GLN A 445 23.22 13.20 40.79
N LEU A 446 22.55 13.75 41.77
CA LEU A 446 23.20 14.53 42.82
C LEU A 446 24.35 13.63 43.31
N ALA A 447 25.57 13.99 42.95
CA ALA A 447 26.77 13.39 43.51
C ALA A 447 26.69 13.68 45.03
N LEU A 448 26.33 12.66 45.78
CA LEU A 448 26.55 12.67 47.23
C LEU A 448 28.07 12.61 47.38
N LEU A 449 28.66 13.80 47.61
CA LEU A 449 29.98 13.95 48.17
C LEU A 449 29.95 13.60 49.67
#